data_c064787d46c0af22e59343751f6857d8
#
_entry.id   c064787d46c0af22e59343751f6857d8
#
_cell.length_a   1.000
_cell.length_b   1.000
_cell.length_c   1.000
_cell.angle_alpha   90.00
_cell.angle_beta   90.00
_cell.angle_gamma   90.00
#
_symmetry.space_group_name_H-M   'P 1'
#
loop_
_entity.id
_entity.type
_entity.pdbx_description
1 polymer ?
#
loop_
_entity_poly.entity_id
_entity_poly.type
_entity_poly.pdbx_seq_one_letter_code
_entity_poly.pdbx_strand_id
1 'polypeptide(L)'
;LQGGIGNLGMSVIQLVGPILMGFGLFGMTWLAPQTQVGEHAGEQIWVYNAAIFFVPWCVIAAILAFIYLRDVPVKANIKQQLDIFSNPNTWYMTILYVMTFGLFSGFSAVFGLLINNQFGRASSIGLPVLGATFAFLGPLIGSLIRMSWGVFCDRMGGAIWTFISGVGMAITLGGIAWVLYNPKGWTDFYIFMALMLLMFLFSGFGNAGTFKQMPMIMPARQAGGAIGFTSAIASLGPFLVGVALSAVGAKGAWTFFLGCAIFCLLASALCWRQYARKGAPFPG
;
A
#
# COMPACT_ATOMS: atom_id res chain seq x y z
N LEU A 1 -5.40 5.16 -14.55
CA LEU A 1 -4.79 6.47 -14.27
C LEU A 1 -5.27 7.03 -12.92
N GLN A 2 -6.60 7.17 -12.73
CA GLN A 2 -7.19 7.78 -11.52
C GLN A 2 -6.73 7.12 -10.21
N GLY A 3 -6.77 5.78 -10.12
CA GLY A 3 -6.33 5.07 -8.92
C GLY A 3 -4.82 5.21 -8.62
N GLY A 4 -3.98 5.39 -9.66
CA GLY A 4 -2.57 5.65 -9.49
C GLY A 4 -2.31 7.07 -8.95
N ILE A 5 -3.00 8.06 -9.49
CA ILE A 5 -2.92 9.46 -9.01
C ILE A 5 -3.37 9.53 -7.54
N GLY A 6 -4.47 8.87 -7.18
CA GLY A 6 -4.93 8.82 -5.78
C GLY A 6 -3.89 8.23 -4.83
N ASN A 7 -3.16 7.20 -5.26
CA ASN A 7 -2.10 6.58 -4.44
C ASN A 7 -0.87 7.49 -4.24
N LEU A 8 -0.60 8.44 -5.15
CA LEU A 8 0.47 9.44 -4.94
C LEU A 8 0.26 10.26 -3.67
N GLY A 9 -0.98 10.44 -3.24
CA GLY A 9 -1.30 11.13 -1.98
C GLY A 9 -0.59 10.53 -0.76
N MET A 10 -0.39 9.21 -0.72
CA MET A 10 0.38 8.55 0.35
C MET A 10 1.85 8.99 0.37
N SER A 11 2.46 9.14 -0.80
CA SER A 11 3.84 9.63 -0.91
C SER A 11 3.94 11.11 -0.55
N VAL A 12 3.01 11.92 -1.03
CA VAL A 12 2.98 13.36 -0.73
C VAL A 12 2.85 13.61 0.76
N ILE A 13 1.93 12.92 1.44
CA ILE A 13 1.74 13.05 2.90
C ILE A 13 2.99 12.64 3.68
N GLN A 14 3.67 11.58 3.26
CA GLN A 14 4.90 11.12 3.92
C GLN A 14 6.10 12.02 3.69
N LEU A 15 6.14 12.73 2.56
CA LEU A 15 7.17 13.72 2.28
C LEU A 15 6.89 15.06 2.97
N VAL A 16 5.67 15.54 2.84
CA VAL A 16 5.28 16.90 3.30
C VAL A 16 4.92 16.92 4.78
N GLY A 17 4.33 15.83 5.30
CA GLY A 17 3.89 15.73 6.70
C GLY A 17 4.99 16.07 7.72
N PRO A 18 6.16 15.41 7.69
CA PRO A 18 7.26 15.74 8.61
C PRO A 18 7.73 17.18 8.50
N ILE A 19 7.75 17.75 7.29
CA ILE A 19 8.12 19.17 7.07
C ILE A 19 7.10 20.08 7.74
N LEU A 20 5.81 19.83 7.56
CA LEU A 20 4.73 20.62 8.17
C LEU A 20 4.72 20.54 9.70
N MET A 21 5.12 19.41 10.27
CA MET A 21 5.21 19.23 11.71
C MET A 21 6.41 19.95 12.33
N GLY A 22 7.45 20.28 11.55
CA GLY A 22 8.68 20.91 12.02
C GLY A 22 8.55 22.40 12.35
N PHE A 23 7.44 23.08 12.02
CA PHE A 23 7.26 24.49 12.27
C PHE A 23 5.80 24.86 12.55
N GLY A 24 5.61 25.96 13.30
CA GLY A 24 4.27 26.52 13.59
C GLY A 24 3.66 27.13 12.33
N LEU A 25 2.65 26.49 11.75
CA LEU A 25 1.91 27.00 10.60
C LEU A 25 0.88 28.03 11.02
N PHE A 26 0.76 29.08 10.23
CA PHE A 26 -0.30 30.13 10.36
C PHE A 26 -0.32 30.91 11.68
N GLY A 27 0.77 30.90 12.45
CA GLY A 27 0.83 31.63 13.74
C GLY A 27 -0.22 31.18 14.76
N MET A 28 -0.73 29.96 14.65
CA MET A 28 -1.74 29.41 15.53
C MET A 28 -1.16 29.12 16.89
N THR A 29 -1.14 30.11 17.76
CA THR A 29 -0.63 30.00 19.14
C THR A 29 -1.57 29.27 20.10
N TRP A 30 -2.83 29.05 19.68
CA TRP A 30 -3.83 28.35 20.48
C TRP A 30 -3.68 26.83 20.49
N LEU A 31 -2.88 26.28 19.57
CA LEU A 31 -2.52 24.85 19.55
C LEU A 31 -1.05 24.73 19.99
N ALA A 32 -0.85 24.31 21.23
CA ALA A 32 0.48 24.16 21.80
C ALA A 32 1.28 23.06 21.06
N PRO A 33 2.59 23.27 20.82
CA PRO A 33 3.45 22.23 20.29
C PRO A 33 3.55 21.06 21.26
N GLN A 34 3.77 19.86 20.71
CA GLN A 34 4.12 18.69 21.51
C GLN A 34 5.64 18.62 21.65
N THR A 35 6.10 18.32 22.86
CA THR A 35 7.53 18.05 23.10
C THR A 35 7.83 16.61 22.72
N GLN A 36 8.81 16.41 21.86
CA GLN A 36 9.23 15.07 21.46
C GLN A 36 9.89 14.32 22.62
N VAL A 37 9.66 13.01 22.65
CA VAL A 37 10.29 12.08 23.59
C VAL A 37 11.16 11.12 22.79
N GLY A 38 12.29 10.72 23.31
CA GLY A 38 13.22 9.83 22.65
C GLY A 38 14.41 10.55 22.02
N GLU A 39 14.77 10.21 20.78
CA GLU A 39 15.99 10.70 20.12
C GLU A 39 16.03 12.24 19.94
N HIS A 40 14.86 12.85 19.76
CA HIS A 40 14.68 14.31 19.64
C HIS A 40 14.01 14.90 20.89
N ALA A 41 14.32 14.34 22.06
CA ALA A 41 13.74 14.81 23.32
C ALA A 41 14.01 16.31 23.55
N GLY A 42 12.95 17.05 23.81
CA GLY A 42 13.01 18.51 24.02
C GLY A 42 12.71 19.33 22.77
N GLU A 43 12.74 18.78 21.56
CA GLU A 43 12.32 19.49 20.35
C GLU A 43 10.79 19.63 20.32
N GLN A 44 10.31 20.78 19.84
CA GLN A 44 8.89 21.05 19.68
C GLN A 44 8.42 20.62 18.29
N ILE A 45 7.30 19.90 18.22
CA ILE A 45 6.63 19.52 16.97
C ILE A 45 5.15 19.89 17.02
N TRP A 46 4.61 20.23 15.85
CA TRP A 46 3.21 20.59 15.65
C TRP A 46 2.49 19.47 14.85
N VAL A 47 2.25 18.31 15.48
CA VAL A 47 1.67 17.12 14.83
C VAL A 47 0.36 17.42 14.10
N TYR A 48 -0.48 18.30 14.65
CA TYR A 48 -1.75 18.70 14.05
C TYR A 48 -1.61 19.47 12.74
N ASN A 49 -0.45 20.07 12.44
CA ASN A 49 -0.24 20.77 11.16
C ASN A 49 -0.37 19.82 9.97
N ALA A 50 0.06 18.57 10.12
CA ALA A 50 -0.10 17.55 9.10
C ALA A 50 -1.58 17.29 8.74
N ALA A 51 -2.51 17.46 9.69
CA ALA A 51 -3.94 17.33 9.44
C ALA A 51 -4.57 18.65 8.96
N ILE A 52 -4.31 19.75 9.67
CA ILE A 52 -4.93 21.06 9.37
C ILE A 52 -4.58 21.55 7.97
N PHE A 53 -3.36 21.31 7.50
CA PHE A 53 -2.95 21.68 6.13
C PHE A 53 -3.87 21.10 5.05
N PHE A 54 -4.39 19.89 5.26
CA PHE A 54 -5.25 19.24 4.27
C PHE A 54 -6.73 19.60 4.37
N VAL A 55 -7.18 20.22 5.47
CA VAL A 55 -8.59 20.61 5.64
C VAL A 55 -9.10 21.53 4.53
N PRO A 56 -8.40 22.63 4.13
CA PRO A 56 -8.86 23.48 3.04
C PRO A 56 -9.00 22.72 1.72
N TRP A 57 -8.08 21.82 1.42
CA TRP A 57 -8.12 20.99 0.20
C TRP A 57 -9.30 20.03 0.21
N CYS A 58 -9.63 19.43 1.36
CA CYS A 58 -10.82 18.60 1.51
C CYS A 58 -12.10 19.41 1.30
N VAL A 59 -12.17 20.64 1.82
CA VAL A 59 -13.32 21.53 1.63
C VAL A 59 -13.46 21.91 0.16
N ILE A 60 -12.37 22.30 -0.50
CA ILE A 60 -12.37 22.62 -1.94
C ILE A 60 -12.83 21.42 -2.75
N ALA A 61 -12.29 20.23 -2.46
CA ALA A 61 -12.68 19.00 -3.15
C ALA A 61 -14.18 18.67 -2.94
N ALA A 62 -14.70 18.86 -1.74
CA ALA A 62 -16.13 18.66 -1.44
C ALA A 62 -17.01 19.63 -2.22
N ILE A 63 -16.65 20.92 -2.28
CA ILE A 63 -17.37 21.93 -3.07
C ILE A 63 -17.35 21.58 -4.56
N LEU A 64 -16.18 21.22 -5.11
CA LEU A 64 -16.06 20.82 -6.51
C LEU A 64 -16.87 19.56 -6.81
N ALA A 65 -16.84 18.58 -5.91
CA ALA A 65 -17.65 17.38 -6.03
C ALA A 65 -19.15 17.71 -6.06
N PHE A 66 -19.62 18.58 -5.18
CA PHE A 66 -21.02 19.01 -5.13
C PHE A 66 -21.46 19.74 -6.41
N ILE A 67 -20.59 20.56 -6.99
CA ILE A 67 -20.90 21.34 -8.21
C ILE A 67 -20.87 20.48 -9.48
N TYR A 68 -19.85 19.59 -9.61
CA TYR A 68 -19.56 18.93 -10.88
C TYR A 68 -19.98 17.46 -10.92
N LEU A 69 -20.05 16.76 -9.77
CA LEU A 69 -20.45 15.37 -9.77
C LEU A 69 -21.97 15.23 -9.76
N ARG A 70 -22.45 14.25 -10.50
CA ARG A 70 -23.88 13.88 -10.55
C ARG A 70 -24.04 12.45 -10.08
N ASP A 71 -25.08 12.20 -9.31
CA ASP A 71 -25.41 10.86 -8.87
C ASP A 71 -25.81 9.98 -10.06
N VAL A 72 -25.24 8.79 -10.09
CA VAL A 72 -25.67 7.73 -10.99
C VAL A 72 -26.78 6.94 -10.29
N PRO A 73 -28.03 6.93 -10.81
CA PRO A 73 -29.11 6.23 -10.13
C PRO A 73 -28.83 4.72 -10.11
N VAL A 74 -28.56 4.18 -8.93
CA VAL A 74 -28.38 2.75 -8.72
C VAL A 74 -29.76 2.14 -8.40
N LYS A 75 -30.32 1.38 -9.35
CA LYS A 75 -31.60 0.69 -9.19
C LYS A 75 -31.49 -0.69 -8.53
N ALA A 76 -30.36 -1.05 -7.95
CA ALA A 76 -30.14 -2.37 -7.38
C ALA A 76 -30.64 -2.45 -5.92
N ASN A 77 -31.44 -3.47 -5.61
CA ASN A 77 -31.86 -3.79 -4.26
C ASN A 77 -30.65 -4.35 -3.48
N ILE A 78 -30.58 -4.17 -2.15
CA ILE A 78 -29.52 -4.68 -1.25
C ILE A 78 -29.29 -6.18 -1.48
N LYS A 79 -30.37 -6.96 -1.59
CA LYS A 79 -30.28 -8.39 -1.86
C LYS A 79 -29.56 -8.74 -3.18
N GLN A 80 -29.73 -7.89 -4.20
CA GLN A 80 -29.06 -8.04 -5.49
C GLN A 80 -27.58 -7.61 -5.43
N GLN A 81 -27.22 -6.73 -4.49
CA GLN A 81 -25.83 -6.33 -4.30
C GLN A 81 -25.04 -7.39 -3.50
N LEU A 82 -25.71 -8.13 -2.61
CA LEU A 82 -25.08 -9.19 -1.83
C LEU A 82 -24.77 -10.47 -2.63
N ASP A 83 -25.30 -10.61 -3.84
CA ASP A 83 -25.07 -11.77 -4.70
C ASP A 83 -23.60 -11.90 -5.20
N ILE A 84 -22.81 -10.82 -5.08
CA ILE A 84 -21.37 -10.85 -5.34
C ILE A 84 -20.65 -11.92 -4.51
N PHE A 85 -21.13 -12.21 -3.29
CA PHE A 85 -20.53 -13.21 -2.40
C PHE A 85 -20.71 -14.64 -2.88
N SER A 86 -21.68 -14.89 -3.75
CA SER A 86 -21.88 -16.20 -4.40
C SER A 86 -20.93 -16.42 -5.58
N ASN A 87 -20.29 -15.37 -6.06
CA ASN A 87 -19.33 -15.47 -7.17
C ASN A 87 -17.92 -15.76 -6.62
N PRO A 88 -17.31 -16.92 -6.96
CA PRO A 88 -15.99 -17.29 -6.47
C PRO A 88 -14.89 -16.29 -6.91
N ASN A 89 -15.08 -15.62 -8.05
CA ASN A 89 -14.13 -14.58 -8.49
C ASN A 89 -14.05 -13.40 -7.56
N THR A 90 -15.11 -13.06 -6.79
CA THR A 90 -15.06 -12.03 -5.77
C THR A 90 -13.99 -12.36 -4.71
N TRP A 91 -13.95 -13.58 -4.24
CA TRP A 91 -13.00 -14.04 -3.23
C TRP A 91 -11.58 -14.16 -3.78
N TYR A 92 -11.43 -14.73 -4.99
CA TYR A 92 -10.12 -14.83 -5.64
C TYR A 92 -9.52 -13.45 -5.88
N MET A 93 -10.29 -12.52 -6.42
CA MET A 93 -9.80 -11.15 -6.66
C MET A 93 -9.54 -10.39 -5.36
N THR A 94 -10.30 -10.66 -4.29
CA THR A 94 -10.02 -10.09 -2.97
C THR A 94 -8.65 -10.54 -2.46
N ILE A 95 -8.32 -11.84 -2.54
CA ILE A 95 -6.99 -12.35 -2.15
C ILE A 95 -5.88 -11.68 -2.99
N LEU A 96 -6.06 -11.60 -4.31
CA LEU A 96 -5.09 -10.98 -5.22
C LEU A 96 -4.93 -9.48 -4.96
N TYR A 97 -6.01 -8.78 -4.64
CA TYR A 97 -5.94 -7.35 -4.36
C TYR A 97 -5.40 -7.06 -2.96
N VAL A 98 -5.64 -7.92 -1.98
CA VAL A 98 -4.94 -7.87 -0.68
C VAL A 98 -3.44 -8.08 -0.87
N MET A 99 -3.03 -9.01 -1.74
CA MET A 99 -1.62 -9.18 -2.09
C MET A 99 -1.02 -7.92 -2.70
N THR A 100 -1.66 -7.35 -3.73
CA THR A 100 -1.07 -6.23 -4.49
C THR A 100 -1.28 -4.89 -3.81
N PHE A 101 -2.51 -4.53 -3.41
CA PHE A 101 -2.82 -3.25 -2.79
C PHE A 101 -2.76 -3.28 -1.26
N GLY A 102 -3.20 -4.37 -0.63
CA GLY A 102 -3.18 -4.48 0.83
C GLY A 102 -1.76 -4.41 1.38
N LEU A 103 -0.82 -5.17 0.82
CA LEU A 103 0.59 -5.09 1.21
C LEU A 103 1.23 -3.76 0.81
N PHE A 104 0.89 -3.21 -0.38
CA PHE A 104 1.35 -1.88 -0.78
C PHE A 104 0.97 -0.81 0.23
N SER A 105 -0.31 -0.69 0.56
CA SER A 105 -0.82 0.31 1.50
C SER A 105 -0.31 0.05 2.93
N GLY A 106 -0.24 -1.22 3.32
CA GLY A 106 0.27 -1.64 4.61
C GLY A 106 1.73 -1.28 4.82
N PHE A 107 2.60 -1.66 3.90
CA PHE A 107 4.02 -1.29 3.98
C PHE A 107 4.24 0.21 3.81
N SER A 108 3.45 0.89 2.96
CA SER A 108 3.51 2.35 2.86
C SER A 108 3.30 3.02 4.22
N ALA A 109 2.32 2.59 4.99
CA ALA A 109 2.01 3.19 6.28
C ALA A 109 3.11 2.99 7.34
N VAL A 110 3.84 1.87 7.30
CA VAL A 110 4.83 1.52 8.32
C VAL A 110 6.29 1.65 7.85
N PHE A 111 6.54 2.05 6.61
CA PHE A 111 7.88 2.02 6.02
C PHE A 111 8.90 2.86 6.80
N GLY A 112 8.55 4.08 7.16
CA GLY A 112 9.43 4.94 7.98
C GLY A 112 9.68 4.34 9.36
N LEU A 113 8.66 3.77 10.00
CA LEU A 113 8.78 3.11 11.28
C LEU A 113 9.68 1.86 11.19
N LEU A 114 9.55 1.06 10.12
CA LEU A 114 10.41 -0.09 9.87
C LEU A 114 11.88 0.31 9.77
N ILE A 115 12.18 1.36 9.01
CA ILE A 115 13.56 1.89 8.89
C ILE A 115 14.09 2.27 10.27
N ASN A 116 13.34 3.04 11.04
CA ASN A 116 13.76 3.46 12.38
C ASN A 116 13.97 2.27 13.33
N ASN A 117 13.03 1.33 13.36
CA ASN A 117 13.08 0.20 14.29
C ASN A 117 14.16 -0.82 13.95
N GLN A 118 14.48 -1.00 12.66
CA GLN A 118 15.46 -2.01 12.22
C GLN A 118 16.88 -1.44 12.10
N PHE A 119 17.03 -0.19 11.68
CA PHE A 119 18.32 0.39 11.33
C PHE A 119 18.60 1.73 12.01
N GLY A 120 17.59 2.48 12.48
CA GLY A 120 17.74 3.79 13.10
C GLY A 120 18.61 3.78 14.36
N ARG A 121 18.96 4.94 14.88
CA ARG A 121 19.85 5.11 16.05
C ARG A 121 19.39 4.35 17.29
N ALA A 122 18.08 4.26 17.50
CA ALA A 122 17.49 3.51 18.62
C ALA A 122 17.42 1.99 18.40
N SER A 123 17.76 1.50 17.22
CA SER A 123 17.79 0.06 16.91
C SER A 123 19.09 -0.58 17.43
N SER A 124 19.13 -1.91 17.37
CA SER A 124 20.34 -2.67 17.73
C SER A 124 21.55 -2.38 16.82
N ILE A 125 21.32 -1.81 15.64
CA ILE A 125 22.35 -1.48 14.65
C ILE A 125 22.86 -0.05 14.83
N GLY A 126 21.97 0.88 15.25
CA GLY A 126 22.34 2.25 15.62
C GLY A 126 22.80 3.13 14.47
N LEU A 127 22.29 2.97 13.24
CA LEU A 127 22.68 3.83 12.14
C LEU A 127 22.05 5.22 12.24
N PRO A 128 22.73 6.29 11.83
CA PRO A 128 22.18 7.64 11.80
C PRO A 128 21.22 7.85 10.63
N VAL A 129 20.20 6.98 10.51
CA VAL A 129 19.16 7.05 9.48
C VAL A 129 17.84 7.43 10.11
N LEU A 130 17.09 8.32 9.45
CA LEU A 130 15.75 8.72 9.84
C LEU A 130 14.75 8.19 8.82
N GLY A 131 13.82 7.34 9.27
CA GLY A 131 12.84 6.70 8.41
C GLY A 131 11.96 7.68 7.63
N ALA A 132 11.63 8.83 8.22
CA ALA A 132 10.86 9.89 7.57
C ALA A 132 11.52 10.42 6.28
N THR A 133 12.85 10.38 6.19
CA THR A 133 13.59 10.83 5.00
C THR A 133 13.37 9.92 3.78
N PHE A 134 13.09 8.64 4.00
CA PHE A 134 13.01 7.63 2.94
C PHE A 134 11.59 7.07 2.74
N ALA A 135 10.68 7.28 3.71
CA ALA A 135 9.36 6.64 3.72
C ALA A 135 8.54 6.90 2.45
N PHE A 136 8.61 8.11 1.91
CA PHE A 136 7.84 8.51 0.72
C PHE A 136 8.26 7.78 -0.56
N LEU A 137 9.50 7.26 -0.65
CA LEU A 137 10.04 6.64 -1.87
C LEU A 137 9.26 5.38 -2.27
N GLY A 138 8.86 4.56 -1.31
CA GLY A 138 8.10 3.35 -1.56
C GLY A 138 6.77 3.61 -2.26
N PRO A 139 5.83 4.33 -1.62
CA PRO A 139 4.56 4.67 -2.24
C PRO A 139 4.70 5.51 -3.53
N LEU A 140 5.77 6.33 -3.66
CA LEU A 140 6.06 7.06 -4.89
C LEU A 140 6.28 6.11 -6.06
N ILE A 141 7.22 5.17 -5.92
CA ILE A 141 7.55 4.20 -6.96
C ILE A 141 6.32 3.36 -7.33
N GLY A 142 5.66 2.76 -6.35
CA GLY A 142 4.51 1.91 -6.62
C GLY A 142 3.35 2.65 -7.29
N SER A 143 3.12 3.92 -6.94
CA SER A 143 2.07 4.75 -7.54
C SER A 143 2.41 5.15 -8.97
N LEU A 144 3.65 5.57 -9.24
CA LEU A 144 4.11 5.91 -10.60
C LEU A 144 4.04 4.71 -11.53
N ILE A 145 4.47 3.55 -11.05
CA ILE A 145 4.37 2.29 -11.80
C ILE A 145 2.92 1.93 -12.07
N ARG A 146 2.04 2.01 -11.08
CA ARG A 146 0.61 1.74 -11.28
C ARG A 146 0.01 2.62 -12.37
N MET A 147 0.39 3.91 -12.45
CA MET A 147 -0.11 4.82 -13.47
C MET A 147 0.37 4.47 -14.88
N SER A 148 1.66 4.17 -15.01
CA SER A 148 2.30 3.93 -16.30
C SER A 148 2.03 2.52 -16.85
N TRP A 149 1.86 1.52 -15.95
CA TRP A 149 1.76 0.12 -16.34
C TRP A 149 0.40 -0.29 -16.92
N GLY A 150 -0.62 0.55 -16.79
CA GLY A 150 -1.95 0.30 -17.35
C GLY A 150 -1.93 -0.04 -18.84
N VAL A 151 -1.08 0.63 -19.63
CA VAL A 151 -0.92 0.39 -21.07
C VAL A 151 -0.40 -1.02 -21.36
N PHE A 152 0.51 -1.53 -20.53
CA PHE A 152 1.04 -2.90 -20.68
C PHE A 152 0.00 -3.95 -20.27
N CYS A 153 -0.80 -3.66 -19.26
CA CYS A 153 -1.93 -4.50 -18.88
C CYS A 153 -3.01 -4.58 -19.98
N ASP A 154 -3.18 -3.52 -20.76
CA ASP A 154 -4.10 -3.49 -21.91
C ASP A 154 -3.64 -4.42 -23.05
N ARG A 155 -2.33 -4.58 -23.22
CA ARG A 155 -1.76 -5.38 -24.32
C ARG A 155 -1.56 -6.85 -23.96
N MET A 156 -1.19 -7.13 -22.72
CA MET A 156 -0.77 -8.48 -22.29
C MET A 156 -1.77 -9.16 -21.36
N GLY A 157 -2.82 -8.44 -20.93
CA GLY A 157 -3.77 -8.90 -19.92
C GLY A 157 -3.33 -8.60 -18.50
N GLY A 158 -4.32 -8.34 -17.62
CA GLY A 158 -4.06 -8.00 -16.21
C GLY A 158 -3.56 -9.19 -15.38
N ALA A 159 -4.00 -10.40 -15.73
CA ALA A 159 -3.67 -11.62 -14.98
C ALA A 159 -2.18 -11.95 -14.97
N ILE A 160 -1.51 -11.81 -16.12
CA ILE A 160 -0.07 -12.11 -16.21
C ILE A 160 0.76 -11.13 -15.38
N TRP A 161 0.39 -9.84 -15.36
CA TRP A 161 1.07 -8.85 -14.56
C TRP A 161 0.81 -9.02 -13.06
N THR A 162 -0.39 -9.47 -12.67
CA THR A 162 -0.71 -9.83 -11.28
C THR A 162 0.13 -11.04 -10.83
N PHE A 163 0.30 -12.04 -11.69
CA PHE A 163 1.16 -13.19 -11.40
C PHE A 163 2.63 -12.78 -11.24
N ILE A 164 3.19 -12.04 -12.19
CA ILE A 164 4.57 -11.53 -12.14
C ILE A 164 4.80 -10.69 -10.89
N SER A 165 3.84 -9.82 -10.55
CA SER A 165 3.86 -9.01 -9.34
C SER A 165 3.98 -9.88 -8.09
N GLY A 166 3.13 -10.88 -7.93
CA GLY A 166 3.12 -11.71 -6.74
C GLY A 166 4.41 -12.52 -6.58
N VAL A 167 4.96 -13.06 -7.68
CA VAL A 167 6.26 -13.75 -7.66
C VAL A 167 7.39 -12.78 -7.30
N GLY A 168 7.43 -11.59 -7.92
CA GLY A 168 8.42 -10.56 -7.63
C GLY A 168 8.34 -10.07 -6.17
N MET A 169 7.13 -9.85 -5.66
CA MET A 169 6.91 -9.51 -4.24
C MET A 169 7.37 -10.64 -3.31
N ALA A 170 7.10 -11.89 -3.64
CA ALA A 170 7.54 -13.03 -2.84
C ALA A 170 9.07 -13.11 -2.74
N ILE A 171 9.77 -12.94 -3.85
CA ILE A 171 11.25 -12.94 -3.89
C ILE A 171 11.80 -11.78 -3.06
N THR A 172 11.29 -10.58 -3.25
CA THR A 172 11.77 -9.39 -2.53
C THR A 172 11.48 -9.45 -1.03
N LEU A 173 10.28 -9.88 -0.62
CA LEU A 173 9.91 -10.05 0.79
C LEU A 173 10.70 -11.18 1.45
N GLY A 174 10.97 -12.27 0.74
CA GLY A 174 11.87 -13.33 1.21
C GLY A 174 13.30 -12.85 1.40
N GLY A 175 13.81 -12.03 0.46
CA GLY A 175 15.11 -11.36 0.60
C GLY A 175 15.17 -10.41 1.79
N ILE A 176 14.10 -9.64 2.03
CA ILE A 176 14.00 -8.76 3.21
C ILE A 176 14.00 -9.59 4.49
N ALA A 177 13.25 -10.70 4.53
CA ALA A 177 13.26 -11.60 5.69
C ALA A 177 14.67 -12.11 5.98
N TRP A 178 15.43 -12.48 4.95
CA TRP A 178 16.81 -12.93 5.12
C TRP A 178 17.73 -11.82 5.67
N VAL A 179 17.62 -10.59 5.15
CA VAL A 179 18.39 -9.43 5.65
C VAL A 179 18.05 -9.13 7.11
N LEU A 180 16.77 -9.14 7.46
CA LEU A 180 16.30 -8.83 8.81
C LEU A 180 16.51 -9.95 9.83
N TYR A 181 16.88 -11.15 9.41
CA TYR A 181 17.19 -12.25 10.31
C TYR A 181 18.44 -11.95 11.18
N ASN A 182 19.47 -11.31 10.60
CA ASN A 182 20.68 -10.93 11.32
C ASN A 182 21.32 -9.68 10.70
N PRO A 183 20.69 -8.50 10.81
CA PRO A 183 21.18 -7.28 10.18
C PRO A 183 22.44 -6.77 10.93
N LYS A 184 23.46 -6.30 10.18
CA LYS A 184 24.78 -5.95 10.74
C LYS A 184 25.20 -4.49 10.56
N GLY A 185 24.66 -3.78 9.56
CA GLY A 185 25.11 -2.40 9.30
C GLY A 185 24.63 -1.80 7.99
N TRP A 186 25.42 -0.89 7.42
CA TRP A 186 25.06 -0.12 6.22
C TRP A 186 24.75 -0.97 5.00
N THR A 187 25.50 -2.05 4.77
CA THR A 187 25.26 -2.93 3.62
C THR A 187 23.87 -3.53 3.66
N ASP A 188 23.45 -4.03 4.83
CA ASP A 188 22.13 -4.63 5.01
C ASP A 188 21.02 -3.57 4.91
N PHE A 189 21.28 -2.35 5.36
CA PHE A 189 20.37 -1.23 5.15
C PHE A 189 20.15 -0.94 3.66
N TYR A 190 21.22 -0.86 2.86
CA TYR A 190 21.09 -0.62 1.43
C TYR A 190 20.37 -1.76 0.71
N ILE A 191 20.68 -3.02 1.06
CA ILE A 191 19.99 -4.18 0.50
C ILE A 191 18.50 -4.17 0.90
N PHE A 192 18.19 -3.90 2.17
CA PHE A 192 16.81 -3.75 2.64
C PHE A 192 16.07 -2.66 1.85
N MET A 193 16.66 -1.49 1.69
CA MET A 193 16.06 -0.40 0.93
C MET A 193 15.80 -0.78 -0.52
N ALA A 194 16.78 -1.38 -1.20
CA ALA A 194 16.64 -1.83 -2.58
C ALA A 194 15.51 -2.85 -2.73
N LEU A 195 15.45 -3.85 -1.84
CA LEU A 195 14.42 -4.88 -1.87
C LEU A 195 13.03 -4.30 -1.55
N MET A 196 12.92 -3.36 -0.60
CA MET A 196 11.66 -2.67 -0.31
C MET A 196 11.17 -1.86 -1.52
N LEU A 197 12.04 -1.11 -2.17
CA LEU A 197 11.68 -0.34 -3.37
C LEU A 197 11.27 -1.25 -4.53
N LEU A 198 11.94 -2.39 -4.71
CA LEU A 198 11.55 -3.42 -5.68
C LEU A 198 10.21 -4.05 -5.32
N MET A 199 9.93 -4.31 -4.05
CA MET A 199 8.62 -4.80 -3.59
C MET A 199 7.52 -3.79 -3.96
N PHE A 200 7.74 -2.49 -3.73
CA PHE A 200 6.78 -1.45 -4.13
C PHE A 200 6.61 -1.36 -5.65
N LEU A 201 7.67 -1.53 -6.41
CA LEU A 201 7.62 -1.59 -7.87
C LEU A 201 6.75 -2.77 -8.34
N PHE A 202 7.00 -3.99 -7.84
CA PHE A 202 6.19 -5.15 -8.19
C PHE A 202 4.75 -4.99 -7.74
N SER A 203 4.48 -4.43 -6.56
CA SER A 203 3.12 -4.16 -6.11
C SER A 203 2.39 -3.18 -7.04
N GLY A 204 3.10 -2.21 -7.61
CA GLY A 204 2.57 -1.28 -8.62
C GLY A 204 2.10 -2.01 -9.89
N PHE A 205 2.89 -2.97 -10.41
CA PHE A 205 2.48 -3.84 -11.52
C PHE A 205 1.19 -4.59 -11.20
N GLY A 206 1.15 -5.23 -10.04
CA GLY A 206 0.00 -6.00 -9.61
C GLY A 206 -1.25 -5.14 -9.38
N ASN A 207 -1.08 -3.95 -8.82
CA ASN A 207 -2.18 -3.00 -8.65
C ASN A 207 -2.80 -2.58 -9.99
N ALA A 208 -1.98 -2.35 -11.01
CA ALA A 208 -2.46 -2.07 -12.36
C ALA A 208 -3.19 -3.30 -12.94
N GLY A 209 -2.58 -4.48 -12.81
CA GLY A 209 -3.10 -5.75 -13.35
C GLY A 209 -4.42 -6.16 -12.73
N THR A 210 -4.50 -6.25 -11.39
CA THR A 210 -5.71 -6.70 -10.69
C THR A 210 -6.90 -5.77 -10.91
N PHE A 211 -6.66 -4.46 -10.87
CA PHE A 211 -7.74 -3.49 -11.06
C PHE A 211 -8.27 -3.47 -12.48
N LYS A 212 -7.42 -3.77 -13.46
CA LYS A 212 -7.83 -3.91 -14.86
C LYS A 212 -8.60 -5.21 -15.10
N GLN A 213 -8.20 -6.30 -14.45
CA GLN A 213 -8.79 -7.61 -14.60
C GLN A 213 -10.19 -7.72 -13.99
N MET A 214 -10.44 -7.09 -12.83
CA MET A 214 -11.71 -7.23 -12.11
C MET A 214 -12.97 -7.00 -12.98
N PRO A 215 -13.11 -5.87 -13.70
CA PRO A 215 -14.30 -5.63 -14.50
C PRO A 215 -14.42 -6.57 -15.71
N MET A 216 -13.32 -7.22 -16.14
CA MET A 216 -13.35 -8.12 -17.30
C MET A 216 -13.87 -9.52 -16.95
N ILE A 217 -13.64 -9.98 -15.73
CA ILE A 217 -14.03 -11.33 -15.27
C ILE A 217 -15.33 -11.35 -14.49
N MET A 218 -15.84 -10.18 -14.08
CA MET A 218 -17.09 -10.06 -13.35
C MET A 218 -18.25 -9.73 -14.31
N PRO A 219 -19.45 -10.28 -14.06
CA PRO A 219 -20.65 -9.78 -14.72
C PRO A 219 -20.81 -8.27 -14.49
N ALA A 220 -21.17 -7.51 -15.54
CA ALA A 220 -21.22 -6.04 -15.48
C ALA A 220 -22.04 -5.50 -14.29
N ARG A 221 -23.13 -6.19 -13.90
CA ARG A 221 -23.96 -5.84 -12.75
C ARG A 221 -23.22 -6.01 -11.40
N GLN A 222 -22.37 -7.03 -11.28
CA GLN A 222 -21.63 -7.35 -10.05
C GLN A 222 -20.30 -6.61 -9.94
N ALA A 223 -19.75 -6.14 -11.05
CA ALA A 223 -18.39 -5.59 -11.10
C ALA A 223 -18.17 -4.44 -10.10
N GLY A 224 -19.10 -3.48 -10.03
CA GLY A 224 -18.99 -2.35 -9.10
C GLY A 224 -19.00 -2.78 -7.63
N GLY A 225 -19.90 -3.67 -7.23
CA GLY A 225 -20.00 -4.21 -5.88
C GLY A 225 -18.75 -5.04 -5.51
N ALA A 226 -18.29 -5.90 -6.41
CA ALA A 226 -17.10 -6.72 -6.20
C ALA A 226 -15.83 -5.87 -6.06
N ILE A 227 -15.66 -4.83 -6.91
CA ILE A 227 -14.54 -3.88 -6.80
C ILE A 227 -14.61 -3.14 -5.46
N GLY A 228 -15.78 -2.66 -5.06
CA GLY A 228 -15.98 -1.96 -3.78
C GLY A 228 -15.63 -2.83 -2.58
N PHE A 229 -16.16 -4.05 -2.50
CA PHE A 229 -15.86 -5.01 -1.45
C PHE A 229 -14.38 -5.37 -1.39
N THR A 230 -13.80 -5.75 -2.52
CA THR A 230 -12.38 -6.11 -2.64
C THR A 230 -11.46 -4.96 -2.21
N SER A 231 -11.81 -3.73 -2.59
CA SER A 231 -11.05 -2.54 -2.20
C SER A 231 -11.17 -2.23 -0.72
N ALA A 232 -12.35 -2.41 -0.14
CA ALA A 232 -12.57 -2.21 1.30
C ALA A 232 -11.73 -3.19 2.13
N ILE A 233 -11.73 -4.48 1.78
CA ILE A 233 -10.91 -5.50 2.48
C ILE A 233 -9.41 -5.20 2.32
N ALA A 234 -8.95 -4.89 1.11
CA ALA A 234 -7.54 -4.58 0.88
C ALA A 234 -7.08 -3.29 1.60
N SER A 235 -7.98 -2.33 1.83
CA SER A 235 -7.70 -1.10 2.58
C SER A 235 -7.45 -1.33 4.07
N LEU A 236 -7.72 -2.52 4.61
CA LEU A 236 -7.31 -2.92 5.96
C LEU A 236 -5.80 -3.21 6.06
N GLY A 237 -5.07 -3.20 4.94
CA GLY A 237 -3.64 -3.46 4.89
C GLY A 237 -2.81 -2.71 5.93
N PRO A 238 -2.91 -1.38 6.08
CA PRO A 238 -2.17 -0.62 7.09
C PRO A 238 -2.41 -1.11 8.51
N PHE A 239 -3.64 -1.40 8.85
CA PHE A 239 -4.02 -1.95 10.16
C PHE A 239 -3.42 -3.34 10.38
N LEU A 240 -3.63 -4.25 9.44
CA LEU A 240 -3.17 -5.65 9.57
C LEU A 240 -1.64 -5.75 9.62
N VAL A 241 -0.95 -5.02 8.76
CA VAL A 241 0.52 -4.98 8.74
C VAL A 241 1.06 -4.35 10.04
N GLY A 242 0.46 -3.25 10.49
CA GLY A 242 0.87 -2.58 11.73
C GLY A 242 0.69 -3.47 12.95
N VAL A 243 -0.46 -4.12 13.11
CA VAL A 243 -0.75 -5.04 14.22
C VAL A 243 0.19 -6.26 14.17
N ALA A 244 0.38 -6.87 13.00
CA ALA A 244 1.24 -8.04 12.86
C ALA A 244 2.70 -7.72 13.19
N LEU A 245 3.24 -6.59 12.70
CA LEU A 245 4.60 -6.15 13.04
C LEU A 245 4.76 -5.81 14.51
N SER A 246 3.75 -5.18 15.13
CA SER A 246 3.76 -4.91 16.57
C SER A 246 3.77 -6.19 17.39
N ALA A 247 3.02 -7.21 16.97
CA ALA A 247 2.95 -8.49 17.67
C ALA A 247 4.26 -9.27 17.64
N VAL A 248 4.99 -9.27 16.51
CA VAL A 248 6.27 -9.97 16.39
C VAL A 248 7.46 -9.15 16.93
N GLY A 249 7.29 -7.84 17.06
CA GLY A 249 8.34 -6.91 17.48
C GLY A 249 9.50 -6.77 16.50
N ALA A 250 10.47 -5.91 16.82
CA ALA A 250 11.58 -5.62 15.91
C ALA A 250 12.44 -6.87 15.59
N LYS A 251 12.73 -7.70 16.59
CA LYS A 251 13.53 -8.92 16.42
C LYS A 251 12.81 -10.02 15.63
N GLY A 252 11.48 -10.03 15.67
CA GLY A 252 10.64 -10.99 14.94
C GLY A 252 10.20 -10.52 13.56
N ALA A 253 10.54 -9.30 13.14
CA ALA A 253 10.08 -8.73 11.87
C ALA A 253 10.36 -9.63 10.66
N TRP A 254 11.50 -10.35 10.65
CA TRP A 254 11.82 -11.28 9.57
C TRP A 254 10.77 -12.40 9.39
N THR A 255 10.14 -12.88 10.48
CA THR A 255 9.09 -13.91 10.38
C THR A 255 7.85 -13.38 9.70
N PHE A 256 7.48 -12.12 9.97
CA PHE A 256 6.38 -11.45 9.31
C PHE A 256 6.63 -11.30 7.81
N PHE A 257 7.83 -10.85 7.41
CA PHE A 257 8.19 -10.74 5.99
C PHE A 257 8.21 -12.10 5.29
N LEU A 258 8.69 -13.14 5.96
CA LEU A 258 8.63 -14.51 5.43
C LEU A 258 7.18 -14.98 5.24
N GLY A 259 6.30 -14.71 6.21
CA GLY A 259 4.87 -15.00 6.09
C GLY A 259 4.22 -14.27 4.90
N CYS A 260 4.54 -12.99 4.70
CA CYS A 260 4.09 -12.24 3.54
C CYS A 260 4.63 -12.82 2.22
N ALA A 261 5.89 -13.27 2.18
CA ALA A 261 6.46 -13.92 1.00
C ALA A 261 5.71 -15.22 0.64
N ILE A 262 5.42 -16.05 1.62
CA ILE A 262 4.64 -17.28 1.44
C ILE A 262 3.23 -16.95 0.95
N PHE A 263 2.57 -15.96 1.55
CA PHE A 263 1.26 -15.48 1.10
C PHE A 263 1.28 -15.04 -0.36
N CYS A 264 2.29 -14.28 -0.78
CA CYS A 264 2.45 -13.84 -2.17
C CYS A 264 2.65 -15.02 -3.13
N LEU A 265 3.40 -16.06 -2.74
CA LEU A 265 3.56 -17.28 -3.54
C LEU A 265 2.24 -18.02 -3.72
N LEU A 266 1.48 -18.20 -2.63
CA LEU A 266 0.18 -18.88 -2.67
C LEU A 266 -0.84 -18.11 -3.51
N ALA A 267 -0.90 -16.78 -3.36
CA ALA A 267 -1.76 -15.93 -4.16
C ALA A 267 -1.34 -15.93 -5.64
N SER A 268 -0.03 -15.95 -5.94
CA SER A 268 0.47 -16.09 -7.31
C SER A 268 0.09 -17.43 -7.93
N ALA A 269 0.19 -18.53 -7.19
CA ALA A 269 -0.24 -19.84 -7.64
C ALA A 269 -1.75 -19.88 -7.93
N LEU A 270 -2.56 -19.23 -7.10
CA LEU A 270 -3.99 -19.03 -7.33
C LEU A 270 -4.23 -18.24 -8.62
N CYS A 271 -3.52 -17.13 -8.81
CA CYS A 271 -3.62 -16.28 -10.01
C CYS A 271 -3.27 -17.07 -11.27
N TRP A 272 -2.16 -17.80 -11.23
CA TRP A 272 -1.73 -18.66 -12.35
C TRP A 272 -2.79 -19.70 -12.71
N ARG A 273 -3.28 -20.43 -11.70
CA ARG A 273 -4.25 -21.51 -11.91
C ARG A 273 -5.58 -21.01 -12.49
N GLN A 274 -6.09 -19.88 -11.97
CA GLN A 274 -7.44 -19.42 -12.30
C GLN A 274 -7.47 -18.47 -13.50
N TYR A 275 -6.40 -17.68 -13.73
CA TYR A 275 -6.46 -16.54 -14.65
C TYR A 275 -5.32 -16.48 -15.68
N ALA A 276 -4.06 -16.72 -15.27
CA ALA A 276 -2.90 -16.37 -16.10
C ALA A 276 -2.45 -17.47 -17.07
N ARG A 277 -2.69 -18.73 -16.77
CA ARG A 277 -2.27 -19.85 -17.66
C ARG A 277 -3.15 -19.96 -18.90
N LYS A 278 -2.60 -20.50 -19.98
CA LYS A 278 -3.38 -20.87 -21.16
C LYS A 278 -4.45 -21.91 -20.78
N GLY A 279 -5.71 -21.67 -21.18
CA GLY A 279 -6.83 -22.52 -20.80
C GLY A 279 -7.28 -22.39 -19.35
N ALA A 280 -7.00 -21.26 -18.69
CA ALA A 280 -7.52 -20.96 -17.36
C ALA A 280 -9.06 -20.89 -17.37
N PRO A 281 -9.72 -21.20 -16.23
CA PRO A 281 -11.18 -21.12 -16.12
C PRO A 281 -11.74 -19.71 -16.41
N PHE A 282 -10.98 -18.68 -16.08
CA PHE A 282 -11.36 -17.27 -16.25
C PHE A 282 -10.16 -16.48 -16.80
N PRO A 283 -9.83 -16.64 -18.10
CA PRO A 283 -8.69 -15.93 -18.68
C PRO A 283 -8.91 -14.41 -18.61
N GLY A 284 -7.90 -13.67 -18.12
CA GLY A 284 -7.95 -12.22 -17.92
C GLY A 284 -6.75 -11.47 -18.48
#